data_ffc0a763208c9c0b9f7f36520f1322d3
#
_entry.id   ffc0a763208c9c0b9f7f36520f1322d3
#
_cell.length_a   1.000
_cell.length_b   1.000
_cell.length_c   1.000
_cell.angle_alpha   90.00
_cell.angle_beta   90.00
_cell.angle_gamma   90.00
#
_symmetry.space_group_name_H-M   'P 1'
#
loop_
_entity.id
_entity.type
_entity.pdbx_description
1 polymer ?
#
loop_
_entity_poly.entity_id
_entity_poly.type
_entity_poly.pdbx_seq_one_letter_code
_entity_poly.pdbx_strand_id
1 'polypeptide(L)'
;PGGPTEEIEQAAEQLDILEFPKQPNITELEDGAAIIGEMPQPEEMPKEEIPFDANLAEFIDDEELGKISSDLKQSIQDDISSRDEWEQVYKSGLELLGINYEDRTEPFEGATGVIHPLLSESITQFQAQAYRELLPAGGPVRVQIVGQETPDVIQQAERVKDYMNYEITNNMEEFDPELDQMLFYLPIVGSTFKKIYFDPLLQRAVSKFVHAEDIVVPYSATDLLTATRVTHVVTMSKNDVIKLQLTGFYKNVDIPTSATDGTNYSDVKEELDKNYGMSPSSYDEDVVIHEIHTNLEIEGFEDRDENGEETGLKYPYIVSMLEKTGEVLSIRRNYKQNDPLFNKRQYFVHYKFLPGLGFYGFGLTHMMGGLAKASTSLLRQLIDAGTLSNLPAGFKARGARIRDEDSPLAPGEFRDIDVAGMDIRQSLMALPFKEPSNTLYSLLGTLVDSGRRF
;
A
#
# COMPACT_ATOMS: atom_id res chain seq x y z
N PRO A 1 42.37 17.80 -35.50
CA PRO A 1 42.43 16.40 -35.15
C PRO A 1 43.41 16.27 -33.97
N GLY A 2 42.90 16.54 -32.79
CA GLY A 2 43.54 16.28 -31.50
C GLY A 2 43.11 14.88 -31.07
N GLY A 3 44.05 14.02 -30.78
CA GLY A 3 43.80 12.64 -30.40
C GLY A 3 43.43 12.53 -28.92
N PRO A 4 42.95 11.36 -28.48
CA PRO A 4 42.40 11.12 -27.13
C PRO A 4 43.44 11.09 -26.00
N THR A 5 44.62 11.60 -26.20
CA THR A 5 45.72 11.63 -25.22
C THR A 5 45.73 12.87 -24.32
N GLU A 6 45.18 14.00 -24.74
CA GLU A 6 45.13 15.22 -23.91
C GLU A 6 44.05 15.16 -22.80
N GLU A 7 42.94 14.46 -23.02
CA GLU A 7 41.90 14.29 -21.98
C GLU A 7 42.32 13.27 -20.90
N ILE A 8 43.19 12.32 -21.24
CA ILE A 8 43.69 11.33 -20.27
C ILE A 8 44.83 11.95 -19.42
N GLU A 9 45.64 12.88 -19.95
CA GLU A 9 46.64 13.60 -19.17
C GLU A 9 46.01 14.60 -18.20
N GLN A 10 44.91 15.28 -18.56
CA GLN A 10 44.17 16.15 -17.64
C GLN A 10 43.45 15.40 -16.54
N ALA A 11 42.99 14.16 -16.79
CA ALA A 11 42.40 13.30 -15.77
C ALA A 11 43.45 12.71 -14.83
N ALA A 12 44.67 12.52 -15.28
CA ALA A 12 45.77 12.02 -14.44
C ALA A 12 46.35 13.11 -13.52
N GLU A 13 46.34 14.39 -13.92
CA GLU A 13 46.72 15.50 -13.04
C GLU A 13 45.75 15.79 -11.91
N GLN A 14 44.48 15.32 -12.01
CA GLN A 14 43.49 15.43 -10.94
C GLN A 14 43.54 14.27 -9.91
N LEU A 15 44.33 13.23 -10.17
CA LEU A 15 44.49 12.07 -9.29
C LEU A 15 45.72 12.12 -8.37
N ASP A 16 46.51 13.21 -8.43
CA ASP A 16 47.75 13.36 -7.67
C ASP A 16 47.56 14.09 -6.32
N ILE A 17 46.36 14.02 -5.74
CA ILE A 17 46.06 14.51 -4.37
C ILE A 17 45.76 13.30 -3.44
N LEU A 18 46.64 12.33 -3.46
CA LEU A 18 46.85 11.41 -2.34
C LEU A 18 48.20 11.72 -1.72
N GLU A 19 48.28 12.78 -0.90
CA GLU A 19 49.43 12.98 -0.03
C GLU A 19 49.51 11.79 0.93
N PHE A 20 50.55 10.96 0.71
CA PHE A 20 50.93 9.95 1.71
C PHE A 20 51.30 10.64 3.03
N PRO A 21 50.98 10.05 4.19
CA PRO A 21 51.33 10.65 5.47
C PRO A 21 52.84 10.87 5.55
N LYS A 22 53.23 12.13 5.82
CA LYS A 22 54.62 12.55 5.96
C LYS A 22 55.28 11.68 7.02
N GLN A 23 56.41 11.06 6.67
CA GLN A 23 57.21 10.28 7.61
C GLN A 23 57.63 11.16 8.79
N PRO A 24 57.69 10.62 10.04
CA PRO A 24 58.10 11.40 11.19
C PRO A 24 59.55 11.97 10.98
N ASN A 25 59.73 13.23 11.33
CA ASN A 25 61.06 13.86 11.29
C ASN A 25 61.98 13.16 12.32
N ILE A 26 62.91 12.37 11.80
CA ILE A 26 63.92 11.72 12.63
C ILE A 26 65.17 12.63 12.56
N THR A 27 65.52 13.22 13.70
CA THR A 27 66.78 13.98 13.81
C THR A 27 67.78 13.07 14.54
N GLU A 28 68.85 12.63 13.82
CA GLU A 28 69.95 11.90 14.39
C GLU A 28 70.89 12.87 15.11
N LEU A 29 71.22 12.54 16.37
CA LEU A 29 72.19 13.26 17.17
C LEU A 29 73.60 12.65 16.97
N GLU A 30 74.68 13.47 17.13
CA GLU A 30 76.07 13.05 16.92
C GLU A 30 76.55 11.86 17.79
N ASP A 31 75.79 11.47 18.78
CA ASP A 31 76.02 10.33 19.68
C ASP A 31 75.27 9.04 19.29
N GLY A 32 74.58 9.05 18.14
CA GLY A 32 73.87 7.88 17.60
C GLY A 32 72.48 7.65 18.20
N ALA A 33 71.97 8.58 19.01
CA ALA A 33 70.57 8.54 19.49
C ALA A 33 69.65 9.29 18.49
N ALA A 34 68.50 8.73 18.16
CA ALA A 34 67.51 9.36 17.32
C ALA A 34 66.36 9.90 18.20
N ILE A 35 66.09 11.20 18.11
CA ILE A 35 64.86 11.79 18.69
C ILE A 35 63.76 11.67 17.64
N ILE A 36 62.74 10.85 17.94
CA ILE A 36 61.50 10.84 17.19
C ILE A 36 60.70 12.05 17.69
N GLY A 37 60.63 13.12 16.89
CA GLY A 37 59.77 14.26 17.17
C GLY A 37 58.34 13.74 17.37
N GLU A 38 57.58 14.38 18.27
CA GLU A 38 56.11 14.09 18.44
C GLU A 38 55.49 14.01 17.06
N MET A 39 54.83 12.89 16.81
CA MET A 39 54.01 12.79 15.60
C MET A 39 53.07 14.01 15.62
N PRO A 40 53.04 14.81 14.52
CA PRO A 40 52.02 15.83 14.44
C PRO A 40 50.69 15.11 14.74
N GLN A 41 49.97 15.63 15.74
CA GLN A 41 48.61 15.19 15.95
C GLN A 41 47.92 15.22 14.59
N PRO A 42 47.14 14.20 14.21
CA PRO A 42 46.40 14.26 12.96
C PRO A 42 45.69 15.59 13.00
N GLU A 43 46.03 16.51 12.09
CA GLU A 43 45.19 17.68 11.83
C GLU A 43 43.81 17.13 11.64
N GLU A 44 42.86 17.52 12.49
CA GLU A 44 41.45 17.18 12.27
C GLU A 44 41.18 17.62 10.82
N MET A 45 41.05 16.63 9.94
CA MET A 45 40.66 16.91 8.55
C MET A 45 39.40 17.76 8.66
N PRO A 46 39.27 18.86 7.93
CA PRO A 46 38.09 19.68 7.94
C PRO A 46 36.94 18.69 7.70
N LYS A 47 36.00 18.62 8.63
CA LYS A 47 34.81 17.78 8.50
C LYS A 47 34.24 18.17 7.15
N GLU A 48 34.39 17.32 6.14
CA GLU A 48 33.78 17.54 4.82
C GLU A 48 32.32 17.85 5.12
N GLU A 49 31.84 19.02 4.72
CA GLU A 49 30.45 19.39 4.94
C GLU A 49 29.59 18.37 4.21
N ILE A 50 28.94 17.48 4.98
CA ILE A 50 28.09 16.43 4.44
C ILE A 50 27.01 17.08 3.57
N PRO A 51 26.91 16.74 2.29
CA PRO A 51 25.95 17.35 1.38
C PRO A 51 24.53 17.27 1.94
N PHE A 52 23.73 18.31 1.72
CA PHE A 52 22.38 18.38 2.27
C PHE A 52 21.52 17.17 1.87
N ASP A 53 21.67 16.70 0.63
CA ASP A 53 20.92 15.58 0.06
C ASP A 53 21.59 14.21 0.26
N ALA A 54 22.69 14.14 1.04
CA ALA A 54 23.39 12.89 1.31
C ALA A 54 22.52 11.90 2.10
N ASN A 55 22.82 10.61 1.95
CA ASN A 55 22.27 9.56 2.79
C ASN A 55 23.00 9.56 4.14
N LEU A 56 22.35 10.07 5.18
CA LEU A 56 22.95 10.16 6.52
C LEU A 56 23.24 8.80 7.15
N ALA A 57 22.57 7.72 6.71
CA ALA A 57 22.82 6.39 7.21
C ALA A 57 24.25 5.87 6.92
N GLU A 58 24.99 6.51 6.03
CA GLU A 58 26.38 6.19 5.76
C GLU A 58 27.36 6.85 6.74
N PHE A 59 26.90 7.88 7.48
CA PHE A 59 27.73 8.71 8.38
C PHE A 59 27.38 8.48 9.86
N ILE A 60 26.34 7.70 10.16
CA ILE A 60 25.86 7.37 11.51
C ILE A 60 26.38 6.00 11.88
N ASP A 61 26.77 5.83 13.15
CA ASP A 61 27.26 4.57 13.68
C ASP A 61 26.18 3.48 13.69
N ASP A 62 26.56 2.24 13.43
CA ASP A 62 25.62 1.11 13.35
C ASP A 62 24.86 0.86 14.68
N GLU A 63 25.44 1.22 15.82
CA GLU A 63 24.76 1.12 17.12
C GLU A 63 23.59 2.10 17.22
N GLU A 64 23.79 3.34 16.77
CA GLU A 64 22.73 4.34 16.76
C GLU A 64 21.68 4.05 15.70
N LEU A 65 22.07 3.60 14.51
CA LEU A 65 21.13 3.11 13.48
C LEU A 65 20.26 1.98 14.03
N GLY A 66 20.84 1.07 14.82
CA GLY A 66 20.12 -0.01 15.48
C GLY A 66 19.10 0.47 16.50
N LYS A 67 19.43 1.50 17.29
CA LYS A 67 18.49 2.14 18.25
C LYS A 67 17.32 2.78 17.50
N ILE A 68 17.61 3.63 16.50
CA ILE A 68 16.59 4.30 15.67
C ILE A 68 15.66 3.26 15.02
N SER A 69 16.22 2.22 14.44
CA SER A 69 15.47 1.14 13.80
C SER A 69 14.55 0.41 14.77
N SER A 70 15.05 0.05 15.95
CA SER A 70 14.27 -0.65 16.97
C SER A 70 13.08 0.17 17.46
N ASP A 71 13.30 1.46 17.75
CA ASP A 71 12.26 2.37 18.22
C ASP A 71 11.19 2.62 17.13
N LEU A 72 11.62 2.77 15.87
CA LEU A 72 10.70 2.94 14.75
C LEU A 72 9.90 1.66 14.49
N LYS A 73 10.54 0.49 14.52
CA LYS A 73 9.87 -0.80 14.32
C LYS A 73 8.79 -1.03 15.37
N GLN A 74 9.09 -0.78 16.66
CA GLN A 74 8.11 -0.89 17.72
C GLN A 74 6.94 0.09 17.50
N SER A 75 7.25 1.33 17.17
CA SER A 75 6.24 2.36 16.92
C SER A 75 5.33 2.02 15.75
N ILE A 76 5.86 1.46 14.66
CA ILE A 76 5.08 1.03 13.50
C ILE A 76 4.16 -0.13 13.88
N GLN A 77 4.65 -1.09 14.67
CA GLN A 77 3.83 -2.22 15.12
C GLN A 77 2.65 -1.75 15.97
N ASP A 78 2.87 -0.78 16.86
CA ASP A 78 1.81 -0.16 17.66
C ASP A 78 0.80 0.58 16.77
N ASP A 79 1.27 1.30 15.73
CA ASP A 79 0.41 2.00 14.78
C ASP A 79 -0.44 1.03 13.95
N ILE A 80 0.13 -0.09 13.48
CA ILE A 80 -0.59 -1.16 12.76
C ILE A 80 -1.67 -1.75 13.66
N SER A 81 -1.32 -2.14 14.88
CA SER A 81 -2.29 -2.73 15.83
C SER A 81 -3.43 -1.77 16.18
N SER A 82 -3.17 -0.46 16.16
CA SER A 82 -4.18 0.55 16.47
C SER A 82 -5.31 0.65 15.44
N ARG A 83 -5.14 0.08 14.24
CA ARG A 83 -6.10 0.15 13.14
C ARG A 83 -6.75 -1.21 12.79
N ASP A 84 -6.55 -2.26 13.59
CA ASP A 84 -7.07 -3.62 13.33
C ASP A 84 -8.59 -3.63 13.04
N GLU A 85 -9.40 -2.88 13.80
CA GLU A 85 -10.85 -2.80 13.57
C GLU A 85 -11.19 -2.19 12.20
N TRP A 86 -10.43 -1.19 11.76
CA TRP A 86 -10.59 -0.59 10.44
C TRP A 86 -10.22 -1.58 9.33
N GLU A 87 -9.16 -2.35 9.49
CA GLU A 87 -8.75 -3.39 8.53
C GLU A 87 -9.82 -4.48 8.40
N GLN A 88 -10.47 -4.90 9.49
CA GLN A 88 -11.58 -5.87 9.46
C GLN A 88 -12.78 -5.35 8.66
N VAL A 89 -13.10 -4.06 8.77
CA VAL A 89 -14.17 -3.45 7.97
C VAL A 89 -13.78 -3.42 6.49
N TYR A 90 -12.51 -3.10 6.18
CA TYR A 90 -12.00 -3.11 4.82
C TYR A 90 -12.06 -4.51 4.21
N LYS A 91 -11.56 -5.53 4.91
CA LYS A 91 -11.67 -6.95 4.51
C LYS A 91 -13.11 -7.34 4.21
N SER A 92 -14.04 -7.04 5.13
CA SER A 92 -15.46 -7.31 4.92
C SER A 92 -16.03 -6.62 3.68
N GLY A 93 -15.54 -5.43 3.34
CA GLY A 93 -15.90 -4.72 2.12
C GLY A 93 -15.45 -5.47 0.86
N LEU A 94 -14.22 -5.97 0.86
CA LEU A 94 -13.68 -6.76 -0.25
C LEU A 94 -14.44 -8.07 -0.46
N GLU A 95 -14.78 -8.79 0.63
CA GLU A 95 -15.62 -9.99 0.57
C GLU A 95 -16.99 -9.71 -0.05
N LEU A 96 -17.60 -8.55 0.28
CA LEU A 96 -18.93 -8.17 -0.21
C LEU A 96 -18.95 -7.71 -1.68
N LEU A 97 -17.81 -7.53 -2.33
CA LEU A 97 -17.74 -7.24 -3.77
C LEU A 97 -18.29 -8.39 -4.62
N GLY A 98 -18.20 -9.63 -4.13
CA GLY A 98 -18.72 -10.81 -4.81
C GLY A 98 -18.00 -11.14 -6.11
N ILE A 99 -16.73 -10.82 -6.20
CA ILE A 99 -15.89 -11.13 -7.39
C ILE A 99 -15.62 -12.63 -7.46
N ASN A 100 -15.42 -13.27 -6.32
CA ASN A 100 -15.17 -14.70 -6.21
C ASN A 100 -16.43 -15.46 -5.83
N TYR A 101 -16.62 -16.60 -6.47
CA TYR A 101 -17.66 -17.55 -6.11
C TYR A 101 -17.14 -18.48 -5.00
N GLU A 102 -17.86 -18.56 -3.90
CA GLU A 102 -17.53 -19.44 -2.77
C GLU A 102 -18.33 -20.74 -2.87
N ASP A 103 -17.63 -21.88 -2.87
CA ASP A 103 -18.27 -23.18 -2.66
C ASP A 103 -18.63 -23.30 -1.15
N ARG A 104 -19.93 -23.38 -0.85
CA ARG A 104 -20.41 -23.50 0.53
C ARG A 104 -20.86 -24.92 0.85
N THR A 105 -20.45 -25.35 2.04
CA THR A 105 -20.85 -26.64 2.61
C THR A 105 -21.93 -26.50 3.70
N GLU A 106 -22.22 -25.27 4.12
CA GLU A 106 -23.23 -24.93 5.10
C GLU A 106 -24.34 -24.07 4.48
N PRO A 107 -25.64 -24.31 4.80
CA PRO A 107 -26.21 -25.31 5.76
C PRO A 107 -26.26 -26.73 5.21
N PHE A 108 -25.92 -26.97 3.95
CA PHE A 108 -25.81 -28.28 3.32
C PHE A 108 -24.78 -28.24 2.20
N GLU A 109 -24.23 -29.38 1.82
CA GLU A 109 -23.23 -29.48 0.75
C GLU A 109 -23.86 -29.06 -0.60
N GLY A 110 -23.22 -28.10 -1.28
CA GLY A 110 -23.75 -27.49 -2.52
C GLY A 110 -24.73 -26.32 -2.25
N ALA A 111 -24.77 -25.76 -1.03
CA ALA A 111 -25.46 -24.52 -0.76
C ALA A 111 -24.88 -23.37 -1.61
N THR A 112 -25.73 -22.40 -2.00
CA THR A 112 -25.29 -21.34 -2.92
C THR A 112 -24.30 -20.38 -2.28
N GLY A 113 -23.17 -20.09 -2.98
CA GLY A 113 -22.16 -19.11 -2.62
C GLY A 113 -22.41 -17.71 -3.19
N VAL A 114 -23.52 -17.48 -3.87
CA VAL A 114 -23.85 -16.21 -4.52
C VAL A 114 -23.81 -15.03 -3.53
N ILE A 115 -23.19 -13.94 -3.96
CA ILE A 115 -23.16 -12.64 -3.27
C ILE A 115 -24.02 -11.66 -4.08
N HIS A 116 -24.87 -10.88 -3.39
CA HIS A 116 -25.68 -9.87 -4.06
C HIS A 116 -24.81 -8.69 -4.50
N PRO A 117 -24.80 -8.27 -5.79
CA PRO A 117 -23.87 -7.30 -6.32
C PRO A 117 -24.22 -5.84 -5.97
N LEU A 118 -24.95 -5.59 -4.88
CA LEU A 118 -25.41 -4.26 -4.50
C LEU A 118 -24.24 -3.29 -4.26
N LEU A 119 -23.20 -3.74 -3.57
CA LEU A 119 -22.03 -2.92 -3.27
C LEU A 119 -21.18 -2.69 -4.53
N SER A 120 -20.89 -3.72 -5.31
CA SER A 120 -20.11 -3.62 -6.53
C SER A 120 -20.77 -2.77 -7.60
N GLU A 121 -22.12 -2.84 -7.73
CA GLU A 121 -22.92 -1.98 -8.62
C GLU A 121 -22.71 -0.49 -8.24
N SER A 122 -22.85 -0.15 -6.96
CA SER A 122 -22.70 1.22 -6.46
C SER A 122 -21.28 1.75 -6.62
N ILE A 123 -20.25 0.94 -6.38
CA ILE A 123 -18.85 1.29 -6.55
C ILE A 123 -18.53 1.58 -8.02
N THR A 124 -18.93 0.69 -8.92
CA THR A 124 -18.68 0.84 -10.36
C THR A 124 -19.39 2.06 -10.92
N GLN A 125 -20.60 2.35 -10.44
CA GLN A 125 -21.35 3.53 -10.84
C GLN A 125 -20.67 4.82 -10.39
N PHE A 126 -20.17 4.87 -9.16
CA PHE A 126 -19.38 6.00 -8.65
C PHE A 126 -18.11 6.19 -9.48
N GLN A 127 -17.32 5.13 -9.69
CA GLN A 127 -16.10 5.17 -10.49
C GLN A 127 -16.35 5.77 -11.87
N ALA A 128 -17.36 5.26 -12.59
CA ALA A 128 -17.67 5.70 -13.94
C ALA A 128 -18.11 7.18 -14.00
N GLN A 129 -18.80 7.69 -12.98
CA GLN A 129 -19.20 9.09 -12.90
C GLN A 129 -18.02 9.99 -12.54
N ALA A 130 -17.29 9.64 -11.47
CA ALA A 130 -16.17 10.42 -10.97
C ALA A 130 -15.04 10.54 -12.03
N TYR A 131 -14.74 9.45 -12.72
CA TYR A 131 -13.72 9.43 -13.77
C TYR A 131 -14.01 10.46 -14.88
N ARG A 132 -15.26 10.52 -15.35
CA ARG A 132 -15.66 11.49 -16.41
C ARG A 132 -15.58 12.94 -15.95
N GLU A 133 -15.86 13.21 -14.68
CA GLU A 133 -15.83 14.56 -14.13
C GLU A 133 -14.40 15.03 -13.83
N LEU A 134 -13.53 14.12 -13.38
CA LEU A 134 -12.13 14.43 -13.04
C LEU A 134 -11.22 14.49 -14.27
N LEU A 135 -11.49 13.68 -15.29
CA LEU A 135 -10.75 13.67 -16.56
C LEU A 135 -11.65 14.04 -17.74
N PRO A 136 -12.10 15.29 -17.84
CA PRO A 136 -12.88 15.74 -18.99
C PRO A 136 -12.00 15.80 -20.26
N ALA A 137 -12.60 15.68 -21.45
CA ALA A 137 -11.90 15.67 -22.73
C ALA A 137 -11.02 16.90 -22.99
N GLY A 138 -11.28 18.03 -22.31
CA GLY A 138 -10.45 19.24 -22.38
C GLY A 138 -9.27 19.29 -21.41
N GLY A 139 -9.01 18.20 -20.71
CA GLY A 139 -8.00 18.08 -19.66
C GLY A 139 -8.49 18.47 -18.26
N PRO A 140 -7.87 17.93 -17.19
CA PRO A 140 -8.30 18.14 -15.80
C PRO A 140 -7.96 19.53 -15.25
N VAL A 141 -6.98 20.22 -15.84
CA VAL A 141 -6.48 21.50 -15.31
C VAL A 141 -7.24 22.68 -15.87
N ARG A 142 -7.73 23.54 -14.97
CA ARG A 142 -8.28 24.86 -15.26
C ARG A 142 -7.45 25.93 -14.58
N VAL A 143 -7.21 27.03 -15.24
CA VAL A 143 -6.46 28.16 -14.67
C VAL A 143 -7.43 29.31 -14.39
N GLN A 144 -7.31 29.91 -13.23
CA GLN A 144 -8.04 31.12 -12.85
C GLN A 144 -7.04 32.23 -12.58
N ILE A 145 -7.24 33.39 -13.20
CA ILE A 145 -6.43 34.57 -12.99
C ILE A 145 -6.89 35.27 -11.70
N VAL A 146 -5.96 35.49 -10.78
CA VAL A 146 -6.20 36.28 -9.54
C VAL A 146 -5.56 37.65 -9.73
N GLY A 147 -6.38 38.70 -9.78
CA GLY A 147 -5.92 40.09 -10.00
C GLY A 147 -6.45 40.72 -11.28
N GLN A 148 -5.67 41.63 -11.89
CA GLN A 148 -6.06 42.31 -13.12
C GLN A 148 -5.82 41.40 -14.35
N GLU A 149 -6.85 41.22 -15.15
CA GLU A 149 -6.76 40.51 -16.42
C GLU A 149 -6.17 41.43 -17.50
N THR A 150 -4.94 41.20 -17.87
CA THR A 150 -4.31 41.83 -19.03
C THR A 150 -4.16 40.80 -20.16
N PRO A 151 -4.07 41.21 -21.42
CA PRO A 151 -3.91 40.26 -22.55
C PRO A 151 -2.70 39.34 -22.38
N ASP A 152 -1.60 39.84 -21.81
CA ASP A 152 -0.39 39.06 -21.57
C ASP A 152 -0.59 38.02 -20.49
N VAL A 153 -1.29 38.37 -19.40
CA VAL A 153 -1.61 37.43 -18.30
C VAL A 153 -2.58 36.34 -18.77
N ILE A 154 -3.58 36.69 -19.61
CA ILE A 154 -4.49 35.70 -20.19
C ILE A 154 -3.72 34.69 -21.05
N GLN A 155 -2.84 35.18 -21.94
CA GLN A 155 -2.02 34.30 -22.79
C GLN A 155 -1.07 33.42 -21.97
N GLN A 156 -0.51 33.95 -20.86
CA GLN A 156 0.31 33.17 -19.96
C GLN A 156 -0.51 32.09 -19.25
N ALA A 157 -1.72 32.42 -18.79
CA ALA A 157 -2.62 31.47 -18.14
C ALA A 157 -3.01 30.32 -19.08
N GLU A 158 -3.30 30.62 -20.37
CA GLU A 158 -3.58 29.57 -21.36
C GLU A 158 -2.37 28.65 -21.57
N ARG A 159 -1.16 29.21 -21.71
CA ARG A 159 0.06 28.40 -21.86
C ARG A 159 0.31 27.49 -20.65
N VAL A 160 0.10 28.01 -19.44
CA VAL A 160 0.25 27.22 -18.20
C VAL A 160 -0.79 26.10 -18.15
N LYS A 161 -2.06 26.40 -18.50
CA LYS A 161 -3.12 25.39 -18.57
C LYS A 161 -2.78 24.28 -19.55
N ASP A 162 -2.36 24.64 -20.76
CA ASP A 162 -2.06 23.68 -21.82
C ASP A 162 -0.84 22.83 -21.47
N TYR A 163 0.20 23.44 -20.89
CA TYR A 163 1.39 22.72 -20.42
C TYR A 163 1.07 21.75 -19.29
N MET A 164 0.32 22.18 -18.29
CA MET A 164 -0.05 21.30 -17.16
C MET A 164 -0.97 20.17 -17.60
N ASN A 165 -1.90 20.41 -18.52
CA ASN A 165 -2.71 19.35 -19.09
C ASN A 165 -1.84 18.35 -19.87
N TYR A 166 -0.91 18.83 -20.69
CA TYR A 166 0.04 17.97 -21.40
C TYR A 166 0.89 17.13 -20.40
N GLU A 167 1.39 17.75 -19.34
CA GLU A 167 2.19 17.06 -18.31
C GLU A 167 1.42 15.91 -17.66
N ILE A 168 0.17 16.16 -17.26
CA ILE A 168 -0.67 15.17 -16.57
C ILE A 168 -1.18 14.08 -17.51
N THR A 169 -1.59 14.43 -18.74
CA THR A 169 -2.26 13.47 -19.62
C THR A 169 -1.33 12.74 -20.56
N ASN A 170 -0.15 13.30 -20.87
CA ASN A 170 0.78 12.74 -21.84
C ASN A 170 2.11 12.34 -21.24
N ASN A 171 2.66 13.15 -20.33
CA ASN A 171 3.99 12.90 -19.78
C ASN A 171 3.93 11.93 -18.57
N MET A 172 2.89 12.03 -17.75
CA MET A 172 2.61 11.09 -16.65
C MET A 172 1.72 9.95 -17.16
N GLU A 173 2.31 8.96 -17.83
CA GLU A 173 1.57 7.81 -18.39
C GLU A 173 0.79 7.02 -17.34
N GLU A 174 1.28 7.01 -16.10
CA GLU A 174 0.66 6.32 -14.96
C GLU A 174 -0.56 7.07 -14.40
N PHE A 175 -0.72 8.36 -14.67
CA PHE A 175 -1.72 9.19 -13.97
C PHE A 175 -3.15 8.70 -14.19
N ASP A 176 -3.50 8.40 -15.45
CA ASP A 176 -4.84 7.97 -15.85
C ASP A 176 -5.20 6.58 -15.29
N PRO A 177 -4.46 5.49 -15.56
CA PRO A 177 -4.81 4.17 -15.05
C PRO A 177 -4.81 4.10 -13.52
N GLU A 178 -3.87 4.79 -12.86
CA GLU A 178 -3.83 4.82 -11.40
C GLU A 178 -4.92 5.70 -10.78
N LEU A 179 -5.41 6.71 -11.48
CA LEU A 179 -6.59 7.46 -11.05
C LEU A 179 -7.84 6.60 -11.14
N ASP A 180 -8.02 5.86 -12.22
CA ASP A 180 -9.15 4.96 -12.41
C ASP A 180 -9.18 3.87 -11.32
N GLN A 181 -8.02 3.26 -11.05
CA GLN A 181 -7.87 2.31 -9.95
C GLN A 181 -8.20 2.95 -8.59
N MET A 182 -7.66 4.13 -8.31
CA MET A 182 -7.94 4.87 -7.07
C MET A 182 -9.45 5.11 -6.88
N LEU A 183 -10.16 5.49 -7.94
CA LEU A 183 -11.60 5.76 -7.90
C LEU A 183 -12.44 4.50 -7.65
N PHE A 184 -11.91 3.32 -7.99
CA PHE A 184 -12.54 2.05 -7.63
C PHE A 184 -12.38 1.75 -6.14
N TYR A 185 -11.17 1.92 -5.59
CA TYR A 185 -10.89 1.62 -4.18
C TYR A 185 -11.46 2.65 -3.20
N LEU A 186 -11.49 3.92 -3.58
CA LEU A 186 -11.94 5.01 -2.72
C LEU A 186 -13.32 4.77 -2.09
N PRO A 187 -14.37 4.40 -2.83
CA PRO A 187 -15.67 4.12 -2.24
C PRO A 187 -15.71 2.83 -1.40
N ILE A 188 -14.83 1.87 -1.62
CA ILE A 188 -14.77 0.63 -0.82
C ILE A 188 -14.29 0.96 0.60
N VAL A 189 -13.08 1.53 0.68
CA VAL A 189 -12.33 1.73 1.92
C VAL A 189 -12.69 3.04 2.61
N GLY A 190 -13.04 4.06 1.82
CA GLY A 190 -13.28 5.42 2.26
C GLY A 190 -12.04 6.32 2.28
N SER A 191 -10.86 5.75 2.11
CA SER A 191 -9.58 6.46 2.04
C SER A 191 -8.68 5.86 0.97
N THR A 192 -7.99 6.72 0.23
CA THR A 192 -6.92 6.33 -0.69
C THR A 192 -5.87 7.44 -0.73
N PHE A 193 -4.70 7.12 -1.22
CA PHE A 193 -3.60 8.06 -1.26
C PHE A 193 -2.98 8.13 -2.65
N LYS A 194 -2.40 9.28 -2.97
CA LYS A 194 -1.45 9.41 -4.08
C LYS A 194 -0.11 9.90 -3.54
N LYS A 195 0.97 9.27 -3.97
CA LYS A 195 2.35 9.72 -3.72
C LYS A 195 2.81 10.50 -4.94
N ILE A 196 3.22 11.74 -4.73
CA ILE A 196 3.70 12.63 -5.79
C ILE A 196 5.16 12.98 -5.50
N TYR A 197 6.04 12.66 -6.43
CA TYR A 197 7.47 12.94 -6.30
C TYR A 197 8.11 13.13 -7.68
N PHE A 198 9.30 13.71 -7.69
CA PHE A 198 10.12 13.77 -8.90
C PHE A 198 11.02 12.55 -8.95
N ASP A 199 10.93 11.79 -10.04
CA ASP A 199 11.78 10.62 -10.26
C ASP A 199 13.02 11.04 -11.05
N PRO A 200 14.23 10.94 -10.45
CA PRO A 200 15.46 11.35 -11.13
C PRO A 200 15.85 10.41 -12.28
N LEU A 201 15.40 9.17 -12.30
CA LEU A 201 15.67 8.24 -13.39
C LEU A 201 14.78 8.53 -14.60
N LEU A 202 13.51 8.84 -14.35
CA LEU A 202 12.54 9.20 -15.38
C LEU A 202 12.61 10.69 -15.76
N GLN A 203 13.33 11.53 -14.98
CA GLN A 203 13.47 12.98 -15.17
C GLN A 203 12.11 13.71 -15.28
N ARG A 204 11.09 13.21 -14.57
CA ARG A 204 9.76 13.80 -14.56
C ARG A 204 9.07 13.61 -13.20
N ALA A 205 8.01 14.37 -12.96
CA ALA A 205 7.12 14.13 -11.84
C ALA A 205 6.33 12.84 -12.08
N VAL A 206 6.09 12.10 -10.99
CA VAL A 206 5.37 10.84 -10.95
C VAL A 206 4.25 10.93 -9.93
N SER A 207 3.07 10.40 -10.26
CA SER A 207 1.90 10.37 -9.40
C SER A 207 1.40 8.94 -9.27
N LYS A 208 1.76 8.26 -8.17
CA LYS A 208 1.39 6.86 -7.92
C LYS A 208 0.25 6.74 -6.94
N PHE A 209 -0.68 5.84 -7.24
CA PHE A 209 -1.70 5.39 -6.31
C PHE A 209 -1.06 4.56 -5.19
N VAL A 210 -1.51 4.78 -3.97
CA VAL A 210 -1.09 4.01 -2.80
C VAL A 210 -2.34 3.54 -2.07
N HIS A 211 -2.40 2.24 -1.82
CA HIS A 211 -3.50 1.63 -1.09
C HIS A 211 -3.55 2.15 0.35
N ALA A 212 -4.75 2.22 0.92
CA ALA A 212 -4.91 2.73 2.28
C ALA A 212 -4.23 1.85 3.33
N GLU A 213 -4.09 0.56 3.06
CA GLU A 213 -3.38 -0.40 3.92
C GLU A 213 -1.87 -0.15 3.98
N ASP A 214 -1.30 0.38 2.89
CA ASP A 214 0.14 0.66 2.79
C ASP A 214 0.55 1.99 3.46
N ILE A 215 -0.40 2.81 3.91
CA ILE A 215 -0.14 4.03 4.67
C ILE A 215 -0.55 3.82 6.13
N VAL A 216 0.44 3.78 7.00
CA VAL A 216 0.27 3.60 8.45
C VAL A 216 0.58 4.91 9.17
N VAL A 217 -0.30 5.31 10.08
CA VAL A 217 -0.17 6.53 10.87
C VAL A 217 -0.47 6.24 12.34
N PRO A 218 0.06 7.06 13.28
CA PRO A 218 -0.27 6.94 14.70
C PRO A 218 -1.76 7.11 14.95
N TYR A 219 -2.27 6.47 15.99
CA TYR A 219 -3.68 6.58 16.41
C TYR A 219 -4.13 8.04 16.61
N SER A 220 -3.24 8.91 17.10
CA SER A 220 -3.53 10.32 17.33
C SER A 220 -3.58 11.19 16.06
N ALA A 221 -3.21 10.66 14.90
CA ALA A 221 -3.20 11.41 13.66
C ALA A 221 -4.62 11.76 13.20
N THR A 222 -4.81 12.99 12.75
CA THR A 222 -6.06 13.48 12.14
C THR A 222 -5.90 13.75 10.65
N ASP A 223 -4.71 14.17 10.24
CA ASP A 223 -4.34 14.46 8.87
C ASP A 223 -2.84 14.18 8.63
N LEU A 224 -2.41 14.17 7.36
CA LEU A 224 -1.03 13.90 6.97
C LEU A 224 -0.05 15.01 7.36
N LEU A 225 -0.52 16.26 7.49
CA LEU A 225 0.34 17.40 7.79
C LEU A 225 0.76 17.40 9.25
N THR A 226 -0.21 17.13 10.14
CA THR A 226 -0.02 17.15 11.59
C THR A 226 0.44 15.81 12.16
N ALA A 227 0.34 14.72 11.37
CA ALA A 227 0.81 13.41 11.79
C ALA A 227 2.31 13.44 12.14
N THR A 228 2.64 12.96 13.33
CA THR A 228 4.03 12.90 13.82
C THR A 228 4.86 11.88 13.03
N ARG A 229 4.22 10.84 12.52
CA ARG A 229 4.83 9.79 11.70
C ARG A 229 3.85 9.38 10.60
N VAL A 230 4.38 9.16 9.40
CA VAL A 230 3.65 8.55 8.28
C VAL A 230 4.54 7.47 7.72
N THR A 231 4.13 6.22 7.81
CA THR A 231 4.87 5.08 7.27
C THR A 231 4.20 4.61 5.99
N HIS A 232 4.97 4.51 4.93
CA HIS A 232 4.58 3.92 3.66
C HIS A 232 5.24 2.56 3.50
N VAL A 233 4.46 1.52 3.41
CA VAL A 233 4.91 0.14 3.18
C VAL A 233 5.09 -0.05 1.68
N VAL A 234 6.32 -0.27 1.24
CA VAL A 234 6.68 -0.39 -0.18
C VAL A 234 7.20 -1.79 -0.45
N THR A 235 6.61 -2.48 -1.41
CA THR A 235 7.14 -3.75 -1.92
C THR A 235 7.96 -3.47 -3.17
N MET A 236 9.21 -3.91 -3.19
CA MET A 236 10.14 -3.73 -4.31
C MET A 236 10.82 -5.04 -4.66
N SER A 237 11.14 -5.23 -5.94
CA SER A 237 11.99 -6.36 -6.33
C SER A 237 13.41 -6.20 -5.75
N LYS A 238 14.03 -7.31 -5.36
CA LYS A 238 15.41 -7.32 -4.88
C LYS A 238 16.37 -6.62 -5.86
N ASN A 239 16.14 -6.81 -7.16
CA ASN A 239 16.96 -6.19 -8.20
C ASN A 239 16.85 -4.65 -8.18
N ASP A 240 15.67 -4.09 -7.90
CA ASP A 240 15.49 -2.65 -7.84
C ASP A 240 16.12 -2.07 -6.57
N VAL A 241 16.08 -2.79 -5.45
CA VAL A 241 16.81 -2.41 -4.23
C VAL A 241 18.33 -2.38 -4.50
N ILE A 242 18.87 -3.39 -5.19
CA ILE A 242 20.28 -3.43 -5.57
C ILE A 242 20.66 -2.25 -6.50
N LYS A 243 19.80 -1.89 -7.45
CA LYS A 243 20.03 -0.70 -8.30
C LYS A 243 20.11 0.57 -7.44
N LEU A 244 19.23 0.72 -6.45
CA LEU A 244 19.26 1.87 -5.55
C LEU A 244 20.49 1.88 -4.65
N GLN A 245 21.03 0.72 -4.26
CA GLN A 245 22.30 0.62 -3.57
C GLN A 245 23.48 1.02 -4.47
N LEU A 246 23.51 0.56 -5.72
CA LEU A 246 24.56 0.90 -6.68
C LEU A 246 24.58 2.40 -7.04
N THR A 247 23.44 3.07 -7.01
CA THR A 247 23.35 4.52 -7.25
C THR A 247 23.65 5.36 -6.00
N GLY A 248 23.98 4.75 -4.85
CA GLY A 248 24.20 5.44 -3.58
C GLY A 248 22.91 6.05 -2.98
N PHE A 249 21.74 5.64 -3.47
CA PHE A 249 20.47 6.05 -2.85
C PHE A 249 20.24 5.30 -1.55
N TYR A 250 20.53 4.00 -1.52
CA TYR A 250 20.49 3.15 -0.32
C TYR A 250 21.91 2.73 0.11
N LYS A 251 22.12 2.59 1.42
CA LYS A 251 23.32 2.00 2.01
C LYS A 251 23.47 0.56 1.51
N ASN A 252 24.69 0.12 1.23
CA ASN A 252 24.95 -1.23 0.80
C ASN A 252 24.88 -2.19 1.99
N VAL A 253 23.79 -2.93 2.11
CA VAL A 253 23.52 -3.94 3.13
C VAL A 253 23.10 -5.25 2.46
N ASP A 254 23.25 -6.36 3.17
CA ASP A 254 22.82 -7.66 2.67
C ASP A 254 21.29 -7.76 2.66
N ILE A 255 20.71 -8.03 1.49
CA ILE A 255 19.28 -8.16 1.33
C ILE A 255 18.88 -9.62 1.55
N PRO A 256 17.99 -9.93 2.51
CA PRO A 256 17.54 -11.30 2.77
C PRO A 256 16.91 -11.93 1.53
N THR A 257 17.24 -13.19 1.27
CA THR A 257 16.88 -13.90 0.02
C THR A 257 15.45 -14.45 0.03
N SER A 258 14.71 -14.35 1.13
CA SER A 258 13.38 -14.92 1.26
C SER A 258 12.37 -13.90 1.74
N ALA A 259 11.49 -13.50 0.84
CA ALA A 259 10.35 -12.62 1.14
C ALA A 259 9.21 -13.35 1.88
N THR A 260 9.13 -14.67 1.75
CA THR A 260 7.94 -15.45 2.13
C THR A 260 7.92 -15.99 3.55
N ASP A 261 9.00 -15.81 4.34
CA ASP A 261 9.04 -16.33 5.71
C ASP A 261 8.74 -15.21 6.72
N GLY A 262 7.46 -15.02 7.03
CA GLY A 262 7.02 -14.26 8.19
C GLY A 262 6.74 -12.76 7.96
N THR A 263 6.49 -12.32 6.74
CA THR A 263 5.85 -11.02 6.56
C THR A 263 4.47 -11.07 7.19
N ASN A 264 4.13 -10.07 7.96
CA ASN A 264 2.76 -9.80 8.39
C ASN A 264 1.92 -9.51 7.15
N TYR A 265 1.54 -10.57 6.46
CA TYR A 265 0.58 -10.50 5.36
C TYR A 265 -0.72 -10.04 5.99
N SER A 266 -1.12 -8.79 5.76
CA SER A 266 -2.35 -8.30 6.36
C SER A 266 -3.51 -9.11 5.79
N ASP A 267 -4.51 -9.36 6.63
CA ASP A 267 -5.76 -10.04 6.23
C ASP A 267 -6.38 -9.39 4.98
N VAL A 268 -6.15 -8.10 4.79
CA VAL A 268 -6.60 -7.32 3.63
C VAL A 268 -5.84 -7.73 2.37
N LYS A 269 -4.51 -7.89 2.43
CA LYS A 269 -3.71 -8.34 1.28
C LYS A 269 -4.09 -9.76 0.86
N GLU A 270 -4.31 -10.65 1.81
CA GLU A 270 -4.80 -12.01 1.54
C GLU A 270 -6.14 -11.99 0.80
N GLU A 271 -7.08 -11.14 1.21
CA GLU A 271 -8.37 -11.02 0.56
C GLU A 271 -8.28 -10.35 -0.82
N LEU A 272 -7.37 -9.40 -1.00
CA LEU A 272 -7.07 -8.80 -2.31
C LEU A 272 -6.53 -9.86 -3.29
N ASP A 273 -5.54 -10.64 -2.88
CA ASP A 273 -4.95 -11.69 -3.71
C ASP A 273 -5.96 -12.77 -4.08
N LYS A 274 -6.81 -13.16 -3.12
CA LYS A 274 -7.91 -14.07 -3.36
C LYS A 274 -8.90 -13.49 -4.39
N ASN A 275 -9.22 -12.20 -4.31
CA ASN A 275 -10.09 -11.52 -5.26
C ASN A 275 -9.45 -11.40 -6.66
N TYR A 276 -8.14 -11.22 -6.76
CA TYR A 276 -7.41 -11.27 -8.02
C TYR A 276 -7.22 -12.68 -8.57
N GLY A 277 -7.48 -13.72 -7.77
CA GLY A 277 -7.18 -15.10 -8.11
C GLY A 277 -5.68 -15.38 -8.24
N MET A 278 -4.86 -14.61 -7.53
CA MET A 278 -3.41 -14.72 -7.49
C MET A 278 -2.97 -15.22 -6.11
N SER A 279 -1.83 -15.86 -6.08
CA SER A 279 -1.17 -16.28 -4.84
C SER A 279 0.30 -15.91 -4.95
N PRO A 280 0.92 -15.42 -3.86
CA PRO A 280 2.34 -15.09 -3.88
C PRO A 280 3.17 -16.32 -4.27
N SER A 281 4.13 -16.12 -5.15
CA SER A 281 5.07 -17.15 -5.57
C SER A 281 6.22 -17.24 -4.58
N SER A 282 6.62 -18.45 -4.20
CA SER A 282 7.81 -18.67 -3.38
C SER A 282 9.14 -18.31 -4.10
N TYR A 283 9.07 -18.04 -5.39
CA TYR A 283 10.21 -17.63 -6.22
C TYR A 283 10.33 -16.10 -6.36
N ASP A 284 9.31 -15.34 -5.92
CA ASP A 284 9.37 -13.89 -5.97
C ASP A 284 10.34 -13.39 -4.88
N GLU A 285 11.39 -12.69 -5.32
CA GLU A 285 12.40 -12.11 -4.44
C GLU A 285 12.01 -10.66 -4.09
N ASP A 286 10.74 -10.45 -3.70
CA ASP A 286 10.27 -9.14 -3.31
C ASP A 286 10.66 -8.83 -1.86
N VAL A 287 11.02 -7.59 -1.64
CA VAL A 287 11.47 -7.05 -0.36
C VAL A 287 10.50 -5.97 0.09
N VAL A 288 10.06 -6.05 1.34
CA VAL A 288 9.21 -5.03 1.94
C VAL A 288 10.09 -4.01 2.67
N ILE A 289 9.88 -2.75 2.32
CA ILE A 289 10.61 -1.60 2.86
C ILE A 289 9.60 -0.67 3.54
N HIS A 290 9.89 -0.27 4.75
CA HIS A 290 9.17 0.80 5.43
C HIS A 290 9.83 2.15 5.13
N GLU A 291 9.15 3.03 4.41
CA GLU A 291 9.53 4.41 4.19
C GLU A 291 8.79 5.28 5.23
N ILE A 292 9.53 5.78 6.20
CA ILE A 292 8.99 6.41 7.41
C ILE A 292 9.29 7.90 7.37
N HIS A 293 8.27 8.73 7.27
CA HIS A 293 8.36 10.18 7.39
C HIS A 293 8.11 10.58 8.83
N THR A 294 9.14 10.98 9.56
CA THR A 294 9.07 11.26 11.00
C THR A 294 10.05 12.36 11.41
N ASN A 295 9.87 12.89 12.61
CA ASN A 295 10.81 13.83 13.19
C ASN A 295 11.76 13.08 14.14
N LEU A 296 13.05 13.21 13.91
CA LEU A 296 14.10 12.56 14.70
C LEU A 296 15.12 13.60 15.19
N GLU A 297 15.75 13.28 16.29
CA GLU A 297 16.98 13.87 16.76
C GLU A 297 18.06 12.81 16.58
N ILE A 298 19.10 13.15 15.86
CA ILE A 298 20.15 12.20 15.45
C ILE A 298 21.47 12.73 16.01
N GLU A 299 22.22 11.88 16.70
CA GLU A 299 23.52 12.22 17.27
C GLU A 299 24.50 12.72 16.18
N GLY A 300 25.09 13.88 16.42
CA GLY A 300 25.99 14.56 15.46
C GLY A 300 25.28 15.44 14.41
N PHE A 301 23.93 15.46 14.40
CA PHE A 301 23.11 16.27 13.50
C PHE A 301 22.01 17.06 14.28
N GLU A 302 22.25 17.28 15.59
CA GLU A 302 21.34 17.99 16.46
C GLU A 302 21.25 19.47 16.07
N ASP A 303 20.09 20.06 16.34
CA ASP A 303 19.94 21.52 16.27
C ASP A 303 20.64 22.17 17.44
N ARG A 304 21.43 23.21 17.18
CA ARG A 304 22.18 23.94 18.20
C ARG A 304 21.87 25.42 18.12
N ASP A 305 21.71 26.04 19.27
CA ASP A 305 21.49 27.45 19.38
C ASP A 305 22.77 28.28 19.10
N GLU A 306 22.66 29.61 19.16
CA GLU A 306 23.79 30.52 18.95
C GLU A 306 24.94 30.32 19.96
N ASN A 307 24.70 29.64 21.07
CA ASN A 307 25.70 29.33 22.11
C ASN A 307 26.31 27.95 21.91
N GLY A 308 25.81 27.16 20.95
CA GLY A 308 26.24 25.78 20.67
C GLY A 308 25.59 24.75 21.58
N GLU A 309 24.56 25.10 22.36
CA GLU A 309 23.78 24.17 23.16
C GLU A 309 22.70 23.51 22.32
N GLU A 310 22.42 22.23 22.59
CA GLU A 310 21.38 21.47 21.89
C GLU A 310 20.00 22.00 22.25
N THR A 311 19.19 22.31 21.21
CA THR A 311 17.85 22.87 21.42
C THR A 311 16.80 21.80 21.69
N GLY A 312 17.10 20.51 21.40
CA GLY A 312 16.16 19.39 21.44
C GLY A 312 15.11 19.43 20.31
N LEU A 313 15.33 20.26 19.28
CA LEU A 313 14.46 20.32 18.11
C LEU A 313 14.69 19.08 17.23
N LYS A 314 13.61 18.36 16.94
CA LYS A 314 13.62 17.19 16.06
C LYS A 314 13.36 17.63 14.63
N TYR A 315 14.31 17.33 13.74
CA TYR A 315 14.17 17.61 12.32
C TYR A 315 13.33 16.55 11.59
N PRO A 316 12.59 16.92 10.53
CA PRO A 316 11.89 15.95 9.70
C PRO A 316 12.86 15.17 8.81
N TYR A 317 12.79 13.84 8.89
CA TYR A 317 13.55 12.90 8.08
C TYR A 317 12.63 11.89 7.38
N ILE A 318 13.17 11.27 6.34
CA ILE A 318 12.64 10.07 5.71
C ILE A 318 13.62 8.95 6.00
N VAL A 319 13.17 7.95 6.74
CA VAL A 319 13.95 6.75 7.05
C VAL A 319 13.42 5.59 6.22
N SER A 320 14.28 4.95 5.43
CA SER A 320 13.92 3.71 4.74
C SER A 320 14.62 2.56 5.43
N MET A 321 13.86 1.54 5.84
CA MET A 321 14.40 0.36 6.50
C MET A 321 13.73 -0.92 5.99
N LEU A 322 14.47 -2.03 6.03
CA LEU A 322 13.93 -3.35 5.73
C LEU A 322 12.96 -3.79 6.84
N GLU A 323 11.75 -4.21 6.48
CA GLU A 323 10.76 -4.69 7.45
C GLU A 323 11.30 -5.87 8.27
N LYS A 324 11.89 -6.86 7.60
CA LYS A 324 12.30 -8.13 8.20
C LYS A 324 13.47 -7.98 9.16
N THR A 325 14.56 -7.39 8.70
CA THR A 325 15.80 -7.26 9.48
C THR A 325 15.82 -6.00 10.34
N GLY A 326 15.09 -4.97 9.96
CA GLY A 326 15.16 -3.67 10.58
C GLY A 326 16.40 -2.87 10.14
N GLU A 327 17.19 -3.35 9.18
CA GLU A 327 18.35 -2.63 8.68
C GLU A 327 17.94 -1.33 7.99
N VAL A 328 18.59 -0.24 8.37
CA VAL A 328 18.35 1.08 7.81
C VAL A 328 19.10 1.22 6.49
N LEU A 329 18.34 1.46 5.43
CA LEU A 329 18.85 1.66 4.07
C LEU A 329 19.21 3.12 3.80
N SER A 330 18.40 4.05 4.30
CA SER A 330 18.65 5.48 4.12
C SER A 330 18.00 6.32 5.19
N ILE A 331 18.64 7.45 5.51
CA ILE A 331 18.09 8.54 6.30
C ILE A 331 18.32 9.82 5.52
N ARG A 332 17.25 10.49 5.11
CA ARG A 332 17.33 11.72 4.31
C ARG A 332 16.53 12.84 4.94
N ARG A 333 17.04 14.07 4.81
CA ARG A 333 16.37 15.28 5.29
C ARG A 333 15.09 15.53 4.51
N ASN A 334 13.98 15.73 5.21
CA ASN A 334 12.65 15.95 4.61
C ASN A 334 12.17 17.41 4.76
N TYR A 335 13.06 18.36 4.57
CA TYR A 335 12.78 19.79 4.59
C TYR A 335 13.58 20.50 3.49
N LYS A 336 13.36 21.79 3.29
CA LYS A 336 14.16 22.58 2.33
C LYS A 336 15.35 23.20 3.05
N GLN A 337 16.50 23.17 2.44
CA GLN A 337 17.74 23.70 3.01
C GLN A 337 17.64 25.17 3.46
N ASN A 338 16.84 25.97 2.76
CA ASN A 338 16.66 27.41 3.04
C ASN A 338 15.37 27.72 3.84
N ASP A 339 14.72 26.72 4.44
CA ASP A 339 13.52 26.92 5.26
C ASP A 339 13.92 27.05 6.73
N PRO A 340 13.79 28.25 7.33
CA PRO A 340 14.18 28.47 8.73
C PRO A 340 13.26 27.78 9.74
N LEU A 341 12.10 27.27 9.30
CA LEU A 341 11.14 26.58 10.14
C LEU A 341 11.21 25.06 9.98
N PHE A 342 12.07 24.57 9.10
CA PHE A 342 12.24 23.13 8.83
C PHE A 342 10.94 22.39 8.54
N ASN A 343 10.05 23.03 7.76
CA ASN A 343 8.75 22.45 7.46
C ASN A 343 8.88 21.14 6.67
N LYS A 344 8.18 20.12 7.14
CA LYS A 344 8.11 18.80 6.50
C LYS A 344 7.58 18.92 5.06
N ARG A 345 8.32 18.36 4.10
CA ARG A 345 7.83 18.21 2.72
C ARG A 345 6.74 17.15 2.69
N GLN A 346 5.66 17.43 1.97
CA GLN A 346 4.53 16.52 1.82
C GLN A 346 4.60 15.83 0.46
N TYR A 347 4.64 14.51 0.46
CA TYR A 347 4.65 13.67 -0.73
C TYR A 347 3.32 12.96 -0.97
N PHE A 348 2.49 12.84 0.05
CA PHE A 348 1.23 12.10 -0.02
C PHE A 348 0.05 13.05 -0.04
N VAL A 349 -0.94 12.73 -0.88
CA VAL A 349 -2.25 13.39 -0.92
C VAL A 349 -3.29 12.38 -0.48
N HIS A 350 -4.06 12.71 0.54
CA HIS A 350 -5.11 11.87 1.09
C HIS A 350 -6.45 12.22 0.47
N TYR A 351 -7.09 11.24 -0.16
CA TYR A 351 -8.45 11.34 -0.69
C TYR A 351 -9.40 10.61 0.24
N LYS A 352 -10.47 11.30 0.66
CA LYS A 352 -11.51 10.73 1.52
C LYS A 352 -12.82 10.69 0.74
N PHE A 353 -13.50 9.54 0.74
CA PHE A 353 -14.84 9.42 0.16
C PHE A 353 -15.86 10.24 0.96
N LEU A 354 -15.92 9.98 2.26
CA LEU A 354 -16.60 10.82 3.25
C LEU A 354 -15.65 11.09 4.40
N PRO A 355 -15.73 12.27 5.05
CA PRO A 355 -14.97 12.53 6.26
C PRO A 355 -15.29 11.49 7.33
N GLY A 356 -14.24 10.84 7.87
CA GLY A 356 -14.36 9.92 8.99
C GLY A 356 -14.36 10.63 10.35
N LEU A 357 -14.42 9.85 11.43
CA LEU A 357 -14.28 10.35 12.80
C LEU A 357 -12.80 10.48 13.22
N GLY A 358 -11.89 9.93 12.42
CA GLY A 358 -10.45 9.97 12.65
C GLY A 358 -9.67 10.22 11.36
N PHE A 359 -8.50 9.59 11.26
CA PHE A 359 -7.65 9.74 10.08
C PHE A 359 -8.31 9.18 8.82
N TYR A 360 -8.79 7.94 8.86
CA TYR A 360 -9.43 7.30 7.71
C TYR A 360 -10.86 7.79 7.50
N GLY A 361 -11.26 7.93 6.23
CA GLY A 361 -12.62 8.29 5.83
C GLY A 361 -13.58 7.09 5.86
N PHE A 362 -14.87 7.38 5.70
CA PHE A 362 -15.90 6.37 5.54
C PHE A 362 -16.16 6.08 4.06
N GLY A 363 -16.22 4.80 3.68
CA GLY A 363 -16.62 4.32 2.37
C GLY A 363 -18.04 3.79 2.34
N LEU A 364 -18.48 3.33 1.17
CA LEU A 364 -19.78 2.66 1.00
C LEU A 364 -19.89 1.38 1.84
N THR A 365 -18.79 0.70 2.10
CA THR A 365 -18.76 -0.46 3.00
C THR A 365 -19.32 -0.11 4.38
N HIS A 366 -18.93 1.03 4.94
CA HIS A 366 -19.42 1.50 6.23
C HIS A 366 -20.91 1.85 6.20
N MET A 367 -21.39 2.41 5.08
CA MET A 367 -22.77 2.92 4.98
C MET A 367 -23.76 1.85 4.59
N MET A 368 -23.42 0.99 3.64
CA MET A 368 -24.35 0.03 3.06
C MET A 368 -23.88 -1.43 3.16
N GLY A 369 -22.72 -1.68 3.78
CA GLY A 369 -22.21 -3.05 3.97
C GLY A 369 -23.20 -3.95 4.72
N GLY A 370 -23.89 -3.42 5.72
CA GLY A 370 -24.96 -4.15 6.42
C GLY A 370 -26.14 -4.51 5.51
N LEU A 371 -26.54 -3.61 4.61
CA LEU A 371 -27.61 -3.88 3.62
C LEU A 371 -27.15 -4.90 2.59
N ALA A 372 -25.92 -4.80 2.10
CA ALA A 372 -25.34 -5.75 1.15
C ALA A 372 -25.24 -7.15 1.76
N LYS A 373 -24.79 -7.27 3.02
CA LYS A 373 -24.72 -8.53 3.76
C LYS A 373 -26.10 -9.15 3.97
N ALA A 374 -27.10 -8.34 4.37
CA ALA A 374 -28.48 -8.79 4.56
C ALA A 374 -29.09 -9.24 3.22
N SER A 375 -28.91 -8.47 2.14
CA SER A 375 -29.39 -8.83 0.79
C SER A 375 -28.77 -10.13 0.29
N THR A 376 -27.47 -10.33 0.50
CA THR A 376 -26.76 -11.58 0.19
C THR A 376 -27.33 -12.75 0.98
N SER A 377 -27.56 -12.59 2.27
CA SER A 377 -28.15 -13.64 3.12
C SER A 377 -29.56 -14.04 2.67
N LEU A 378 -30.41 -13.07 2.36
CA LEU A 378 -31.75 -13.31 1.85
C LEU A 378 -31.76 -13.99 0.49
N LEU A 379 -30.89 -13.55 -0.41
CA LEU A 379 -30.73 -14.15 -1.75
C LEU A 379 -30.29 -15.62 -1.63
N ARG A 380 -29.31 -15.91 -0.81
CA ARG A 380 -28.84 -17.28 -0.50
C ARG A 380 -29.97 -18.15 0.04
N GLN A 381 -30.72 -17.66 1.03
CA GLN A 381 -31.85 -18.38 1.62
C GLN A 381 -32.93 -18.69 0.57
N LEU A 382 -33.28 -17.77 -0.31
CA LEU A 382 -34.28 -17.97 -1.35
C LEU A 382 -33.83 -19.02 -2.37
N ILE A 383 -32.56 -18.99 -2.82
CA ILE A 383 -32.03 -19.95 -3.76
C ILE A 383 -31.92 -21.34 -3.12
N ASP A 384 -31.42 -21.42 -1.89
CA ASP A 384 -31.26 -22.69 -1.16
C ASP A 384 -32.61 -23.32 -0.84
N ALA A 385 -33.62 -22.53 -0.45
CA ALA A 385 -35.00 -23.00 -0.25
C ALA A 385 -35.58 -23.54 -1.59
N GLY A 386 -35.34 -22.86 -2.71
CA GLY A 386 -35.71 -23.31 -4.05
C GLY A 386 -35.05 -24.62 -4.42
N THR A 387 -33.76 -24.77 -4.15
CA THR A 387 -32.99 -26.01 -4.39
C THR A 387 -33.57 -27.18 -3.61
N LEU A 388 -33.78 -27.01 -2.30
CA LEU A 388 -34.35 -28.04 -1.43
C LEU A 388 -35.82 -28.40 -1.78
N SER A 389 -36.59 -27.40 -2.22
CA SER A 389 -37.98 -27.63 -2.65
C SER A 389 -38.05 -28.40 -3.96
N ASN A 390 -37.17 -28.12 -4.91
CA ASN A 390 -37.13 -28.75 -6.23
C ASN A 390 -36.45 -30.13 -6.20
N LEU A 391 -35.50 -30.35 -5.30
CA LEU A 391 -34.77 -31.60 -5.09
C LEU A 391 -35.01 -32.12 -3.69
N PRO A 392 -36.22 -32.59 -3.38
CA PRO A 392 -36.61 -32.96 -2.01
C PRO A 392 -35.81 -34.20 -1.57
N ALA A 393 -35.13 -34.08 -0.44
CA ALA A 393 -34.62 -35.23 0.30
C ALA A 393 -35.75 -35.93 1.07
N GLY A 394 -35.55 -37.19 1.42
CA GLY A 394 -36.58 -37.98 2.13
C GLY A 394 -35.98 -39.06 3.02
N PHE A 395 -36.84 -39.68 3.81
CA PHE A 395 -36.48 -40.84 4.57
C PHE A 395 -36.96 -42.09 3.89
N LYS A 396 -36.11 -43.12 3.87
CA LYS A 396 -36.40 -44.46 3.36
C LYS A 396 -36.54 -45.40 4.55
N ALA A 397 -37.64 -46.21 4.55
CA ALA A 397 -37.83 -47.19 5.60
C ALA A 397 -36.71 -48.25 5.54
N ARG A 398 -36.26 -48.74 6.69
CA ARG A 398 -35.22 -49.74 6.78
C ARG A 398 -35.69 -51.04 6.15
N GLY A 399 -35.01 -51.47 5.04
CA GLY A 399 -35.40 -52.66 4.27
C GLY A 399 -35.98 -52.38 2.89
N ALA A 400 -36.34 -51.16 2.55
CA ALA A 400 -36.62 -50.79 1.17
C ALA A 400 -35.31 -50.66 0.40
N ARG A 401 -35.14 -51.41 -0.68
CA ARG A 401 -33.97 -51.36 -1.59
C ARG A 401 -34.39 -50.75 -2.90
N ILE A 402 -33.64 -49.76 -3.33
CA ILE A 402 -33.79 -49.17 -4.66
C ILE A 402 -32.65 -49.74 -5.52
N ARG A 403 -32.97 -50.25 -6.71
CA ARG A 403 -31.98 -50.77 -7.63
C ARG A 403 -31.19 -49.60 -8.19
N ASP A 404 -29.88 -49.72 -8.24
CA ASP A 404 -28.95 -48.69 -8.69
C ASP A 404 -29.00 -47.37 -7.89
N GLU A 405 -29.08 -47.47 -6.54
CA GLU A 405 -29.20 -46.34 -5.59
C GLU A 405 -28.05 -45.35 -5.75
N ASP A 406 -26.86 -45.78 -6.16
CA ASP A 406 -25.63 -44.96 -6.27
C ASP A 406 -25.55 -44.14 -7.57
N SER A 407 -26.51 -44.28 -8.49
CA SER A 407 -26.51 -43.51 -9.74
C SER A 407 -27.64 -42.46 -9.77
N PRO A 408 -27.42 -41.24 -10.32
CA PRO A 408 -28.47 -40.25 -10.48
C PRO A 408 -29.60 -40.73 -11.35
N LEU A 409 -30.86 -40.37 -11.04
CA LEU A 409 -32.03 -40.61 -11.86
C LEU A 409 -32.00 -39.73 -13.11
N ALA A 410 -32.20 -40.37 -14.30
CA ALA A 410 -32.40 -39.62 -15.52
C ALA A 410 -33.87 -39.18 -15.69
N PRO A 411 -34.15 -38.05 -16.36
CA PRO A 411 -35.51 -37.62 -16.64
C PRO A 411 -36.31 -38.70 -17.40
N GLY A 412 -37.43 -39.15 -16.81
CA GLY A 412 -38.27 -40.17 -17.39
C GLY A 412 -37.88 -41.62 -17.03
N GLU A 413 -36.87 -41.81 -16.20
CA GLU A 413 -36.45 -43.13 -15.71
C GLU A 413 -37.37 -43.63 -14.57
N PHE A 414 -37.73 -44.91 -14.63
CA PHE A 414 -38.45 -45.62 -13.56
C PHE A 414 -37.50 -46.68 -13.00
N ARG A 415 -37.31 -46.67 -11.67
CA ARG A 415 -36.49 -47.67 -10.97
C ARG A 415 -37.33 -48.65 -10.16
N ASP A 416 -36.95 -49.90 -10.20
CA ASP A 416 -37.54 -50.91 -9.36
C ASP A 416 -37.19 -50.68 -7.87
N ILE A 417 -38.25 -50.73 -7.04
CA ILE A 417 -38.09 -50.63 -5.58
C ILE A 417 -38.58 -51.95 -4.98
N ASP A 418 -37.69 -52.62 -4.25
CA ASP A 418 -38.02 -53.84 -3.53
C ASP A 418 -38.49 -53.48 -2.11
N VAL A 419 -39.80 -53.70 -1.84
CA VAL A 419 -40.42 -53.32 -0.58
C VAL A 419 -40.98 -54.60 0.04
N ALA A 420 -40.35 -55.07 1.09
CA ALA A 420 -40.79 -56.30 1.78
C ALA A 420 -42.18 -56.12 2.48
N GLY A 421 -43.24 -56.23 1.69
CA GLY A 421 -44.60 -56.31 2.20
C GLY A 421 -45.23 -55.02 2.72
N MET A 422 -44.64 -53.87 2.51
CA MET A 422 -45.19 -52.54 2.92
C MET A 422 -45.62 -51.74 1.68
N ASP A 423 -46.59 -50.83 1.86
CA ASP A 423 -46.97 -49.88 0.82
C ASP A 423 -45.77 -48.95 0.50
N ILE A 424 -45.47 -48.73 -0.76
CA ILE A 424 -44.40 -47.83 -1.21
C ILE A 424 -44.55 -46.43 -0.58
N ARG A 425 -45.77 -45.94 -0.45
CA ARG A 425 -46.08 -44.64 0.17
C ARG A 425 -45.73 -44.56 1.64
N GLN A 426 -45.72 -45.70 2.36
CA GLN A 426 -45.29 -45.77 3.77
C GLN A 426 -43.79 -46.01 3.93
N SER A 427 -43.16 -46.49 2.85
CA SER A 427 -41.71 -46.79 2.85
C SER A 427 -40.81 -45.64 2.45
N LEU A 428 -41.40 -44.63 1.81
CA LEU A 428 -40.71 -43.42 1.37
C LEU A 428 -41.47 -42.19 1.88
N MET A 429 -40.82 -41.34 2.65
CA MET A 429 -41.36 -40.09 3.16
C MET A 429 -40.47 -38.93 2.71
N ALA A 430 -40.98 -38.10 1.78
CA ALA A 430 -40.33 -36.86 1.42
C ALA A 430 -40.35 -35.87 2.60
N LEU A 431 -39.25 -35.20 2.86
CA LEU A 431 -39.21 -34.12 3.83
C LEU A 431 -40.02 -32.93 3.32
N PRO A 432 -40.88 -32.33 4.18
CA PRO A 432 -41.74 -31.23 3.77
C PRO A 432 -40.93 -29.91 3.72
N PHE A 433 -40.10 -29.75 2.70
CA PHE A 433 -39.44 -28.49 2.46
C PHE A 433 -40.44 -27.43 2.01
N LYS A 434 -40.31 -26.24 2.58
CA LYS A 434 -41.15 -25.09 2.21
C LYS A 434 -40.65 -24.45 0.94
N GLU A 435 -41.56 -24.00 0.10
CA GLU A 435 -41.26 -23.16 -1.04
C GLU A 435 -40.58 -21.84 -0.63
N PRO A 436 -39.79 -21.19 -1.50
CA PRO A 436 -39.22 -19.88 -1.25
C PRO A 436 -40.30 -18.87 -0.81
N SER A 437 -40.01 -18.14 0.27
CA SER A 437 -41.00 -17.23 0.88
C SER A 437 -41.16 -15.94 0.06
N ASN A 438 -42.38 -15.63 -0.38
CA ASN A 438 -42.72 -14.36 -1.03
C ASN A 438 -42.42 -13.14 -0.13
N THR A 439 -42.53 -13.30 1.19
CA THR A 439 -42.20 -12.24 2.16
C THR A 439 -40.69 -11.93 2.13
N LEU A 440 -39.84 -12.96 2.08
CA LEU A 440 -38.39 -12.77 1.98
C LEU A 440 -38.02 -12.16 0.64
N TYR A 441 -38.68 -12.56 -0.45
CA TYR A 441 -38.50 -11.97 -1.76
C TYR A 441 -38.83 -10.45 -1.80
N SER A 442 -40.00 -10.09 -1.20
CA SER A 442 -40.42 -8.68 -1.08
C SER A 442 -39.46 -7.87 -0.19
N LEU A 443 -38.95 -8.48 0.90
CA LEU A 443 -37.97 -7.84 1.77
C LEU A 443 -36.67 -7.62 1.04
N LEU A 444 -36.20 -8.59 0.26
CA LEU A 444 -34.99 -8.44 -0.57
C LEU A 444 -35.13 -7.22 -1.53
N GLY A 445 -36.27 -7.11 -2.23
CA GLY A 445 -36.56 -5.96 -3.10
C GLY A 445 -36.47 -4.63 -2.35
N THR A 446 -37.08 -4.55 -1.15
CA THR A 446 -37.03 -3.33 -0.33
C THR A 446 -35.63 -2.96 0.12
N LEU A 447 -34.80 -3.95 0.49
CA LEU A 447 -33.40 -3.72 0.89
C LEU A 447 -32.55 -3.24 -0.29
N VAL A 448 -32.73 -3.87 -1.46
CA VAL A 448 -32.00 -3.46 -2.69
C VAL A 448 -32.39 -2.04 -3.12
N ASP A 449 -33.70 -1.70 -3.11
CA ASP A 449 -34.17 -0.35 -3.41
C ASP A 449 -33.64 0.70 -2.41
N SER A 450 -33.54 0.33 -1.14
CA SER A 450 -32.96 1.19 -0.12
C SER A 450 -31.46 1.40 -0.34
N GLY A 451 -30.73 0.36 -0.71
CA GLY A 451 -29.30 0.45 -1.00
C GLY A 451 -29.00 1.27 -2.25
N ARG A 452 -29.82 1.18 -3.30
CA ARG A 452 -29.65 1.97 -4.54
C ARG A 452 -29.89 3.47 -4.40
N ARG A 453 -30.42 3.89 -3.26
CA ARG A 453 -30.64 5.33 -2.98
C ARG A 453 -29.40 6.02 -2.36
N PHE A 454 -28.42 5.25 -1.95
CA PHE A 454 -27.12 5.77 -1.53
C PHE A 454 -26.23 6.06 -2.74
#